data_71ff2a0ffb183258bd3d6d10bbac1546
#
_entry.id   71ff2a0ffb183258bd3d6d10bbac1546
#
_cell.length_a   1.000
_cell.length_b   1.000
_cell.length_c   1.000
_cell.angle_alpha   90.00
_cell.angle_beta   90.00
_cell.angle_gamma   90.00
#
_symmetry.space_group_name_H-M   'P 1'
#
loop_
_entity.id
_entity.type
_entity.pdbx_description
1 polymer ?
#
loop_
_entity_poly.entity_id
_entity_poly.type
_entity_poly.pdbx_seq_one_letter_code
_entity_poly.pdbx_strand_id
1 'polypeptide(L)'
;EVIEISREIMAKVESIKAVAREHNLPDQGKLNIATTHTQARYALPDVIKGFMDKYSEVSLHMHQGTPSQISDLAAKGEADFAIATESLHLYNDLVMLPCYHWNRSVIVKKDHPLAQISTLSIEDIAKYPLVTYVFGFTGRSELDQAFGKAGLSPKIVFTATDADVIKTYVRLGVGIGVIASMAVDHELDSDLVKIDASHLFDYSTTKIGFRKGNFLRSYMYEFIERFAPHLTKQVVEKAMMLKTNEDVEKMFKDLTLPVK
;
A
#
# COMPACT_ATOMS: atom_id res chain seq x y z
N GLU A 1 -20.19 23.33 -4.61
CA GLU A 1 -20.22 23.56 -6.07
C GLU A 1 -19.12 24.55 -6.50
N VAL A 2 -19.11 25.84 -6.07
CA VAL A 2 -18.09 26.84 -6.47
C VAL A 2 -16.66 26.37 -6.10
N ILE A 3 -16.45 25.81 -4.91
CA ILE A 3 -15.15 25.31 -4.46
C ILE A 3 -14.70 24.12 -5.32
N GLU A 4 -15.61 23.25 -5.71
CA GLU A 4 -15.31 22.10 -6.58
C GLU A 4 -14.89 22.55 -7.98
N ILE A 5 -15.67 23.45 -8.59
CA ILE A 5 -15.32 24.04 -9.89
C ILE A 5 -13.97 24.76 -9.82
N SER A 6 -13.71 25.51 -8.75
CA SER A 6 -12.41 26.18 -8.56
C SER A 6 -11.25 25.20 -8.48
N ARG A 7 -11.41 24.07 -7.80
CA ARG A 7 -10.40 22.99 -7.74
C ARG A 7 -10.15 22.37 -9.11
N GLU A 8 -11.19 22.14 -9.89
CA GLU A 8 -11.05 21.62 -11.27
C GLU A 8 -10.28 22.59 -12.17
N ILE A 9 -10.59 23.89 -12.11
CA ILE A 9 -9.87 24.92 -12.86
C ILE A 9 -8.39 24.93 -12.45
N MET A 10 -8.09 24.94 -11.16
CA MET A 10 -6.70 24.92 -10.68
C MET A 10 -5.95 23.64 -11.12
N ALA A 11 -6.61 22.49 -11.10
CA ALA A 11 -6.00 21.25 -11.61
C ALA A 11 -5.68 21.33 -13.11
N LYS A 12 -6.54 21.95 -13.91
CA LYS A 12 -6.29 22.18 -15.33
C LYS A 12 -5.13 23.16 -15.57
N VAL A 13 -5.02 24.21 -14.76
CA VAL A 13 -3.89 25.14 -14.81
C VAL A 13 -2.56 24.42 -14.51
N GLU A 14 -2.53 23.57 -13.48
CA GLU A 14 -1.32 22.78 -13.17
C GLU A 14 -1.02 21.76 -14.28
N SER A 15 -2.02 21.15 -14.89
CA SER A 15 -1.83 20.27 -16.06
C SER A 15 -1.21 21.01 -17.25
N ILE A 16 -1.63 22.24 -17.56
CA ILE A 16 -1.04 23.08 -18.61
C ILE A 16 0.44 23.36 -18.32
N LYS A 17 0.76 23.74 -17.07
CA LYS A 17 2.15 23.95 -16.65
C LYS A 17 2.99 22.66 -16.74
N ALA A 18 2.40 21.51 -16.38
CA ALA A 18 3.07 20.21 -16.46
C ALA A 18 3.39 19.84 -17.92
N VAL A 19 2.46 20.05 -18.86
CA VAL A 19 2.68 19.86 -20.31
C VAL A 19 3.83 20.75 -20.81
N ALA A 20 3.83 22.03 -20.45
CA ALA A 20 4.89 22.95 -20.86
C ALA A 20 6.28 22.52 -20.28
N ARG A 21 6.31 22.07 -19.04
CA ARG A 21 7.54 21.56 -18.42
C ARG A 21 8.01 20.24 -19.03
N GLU A 22 7.10 19.36 -19.43
CA GLU A 22 7.43 18.10 -20.11
C GLU A 22 8.20 18.35 -21.40
N HIS A 23 7.81 19.37 -22.16
CA HIS A 23 8.51 19.74 -23.40
C HIS A 23 9.90 20.33 -23.19
N ASN A 24 10.07 21.16 -22.16
CA ASN A 24 11.29 21.91 -21.93
C ASN A 24 12.29 21.21 -21.00
N LEU A 25 11.80 20.49 -20.00
CA LEU A 25 12.59 19.90 -18.91
C LEU A 25 11.99 18.54 -18.47
N PRO A 26 12.01 17.51 -19.37
CA PRO A 26 11.30 16.24 -19.13
C PRO A 26 11.80 15.51 -17.88
N ASP A 27 13.08 15.63 -17.55
CA ASP A 27 13.74 14.91 -16.44
C ASP A 27 13.87 15.75 -15.15
N GLN A 28 13.23 16.92 -15.08
CA GLN A 28 13.27 17.79 -13.91
C GLN A 28 11.87 17.98 -13.32
N GLY A 29 11.76 17.97 -12.01
CA GLY A 29 10.46 18.22 -11.39
C GLY A 29 10.35 17.78 -9.94
N LYS A 30 9.10 17.49 -9.56
CA LYS A 30 8.77 16.96 -8.23
C LYS A 30 7.84 15.77 -8.38
N LEU A 31 8.03 14.79 -7.51
CA LEU A 31 7.13 13.65 -7.36
C LEU A 31 6.73 13.55 -5.88
N ASN A 32 5.45 13.79 -5.60
CA ASN A 32 4.88 13.74 -4.26
C ASN A 32 4.10 12.43 -4.11
N ILE A 33 4.53 11.56 -3.23
CA ILE A 33 3.92 10.26 -2.98
C ILE A 33 3.32 10.27 -1.57
N ALA A 34 2.04 9.97 -1.45
CA ALA A 34 1.39 9.72 -0.18
C ALA A 34 1.23 8.20 0.00
N THR A 35 1.67 7.65 1.14
CA THR A 35 1.67 6.20 1.34
C THR A 35 1.59 5.81 2.82
N THR A 36 1.29 4.54 3.11
CA THR A 36 1.35 4.00 4.47
C THR A 36 2.79 3.65 4.85
N HIS A 37 3.05 3.54 6.15
CA HIS A 37 4.38 3.17 6.67
C HIS A 37 4.89 1.85 6.07
N THR A 38 4.03 0.82 6.02
CA THR A 38 4.40 -0.49 5.47
C THR A 38 4.90 -0.40 4.02
N GLN A 39 4.22 0.38 3.18
CA GLN A 39 4.65 0.57 1.79
C GLN A 39 5.94 1.37 1.69
N ALA A 40 6.06 2.44 2.46
CA ALA A 40 7.26 3.29 2.50
C ALA A 40 8.50 2.51 2.92
N ARG A 41 8.36 1.62 3.90
CA ARG A 41 9.46 0.89 4.52
C ARG A 41 9.88 -0.36 3.76
N TYR A 42 8.91 -1.12 3.20
CA TYR A 42 9.15 -2.49 2.72
C TYR A 42 8.92 -2.69 1.22
N ALA A 43 8.16 -1.83 0.56
CA ALA A 43 7.84 -1.99 -0.85
C ALA A 43 8.50 -0.97 -1.78
N LEU A 44 8.75 0.25 -1.28
CA LEU A 44 9.21 1.37 -2.09
C LEU A 44 10.74 1.60 -2.13
N PRO A 45 11.58 1.12 -1.20
CA PRO A 45 13.00 1.51 -1.16
C PRO A 45 13.74 1.26 -2.48
N ASP A 46 13.66 0.06 -3.03
CA ASP A 46 14.35 -0.30 -4.29
C ASP A 46 13.77 0.46 -5.49
N VAL A 47 12.45 0.67 -5.51
CA VAL A 47 11.77 1.46 -6.55
C VAL A 47 12.27 2.89 -6.55
N ILE A 48 12.30 3.51 -5.36
CA ILE A 48 12.77 4.88 -5.17
C ILE A 48 14.26 5.00 -5.54
N LYS A 49 15.09 4.08 -5.06
CA LYS A 49 16.53 4.06 -5.38
C LYS A 49 16.75 4.02 -6.88
N GLY A 50 16.14 3.05 -7.58
CA GLY A 50 16.28 2.93 -9.03
C GLY A 50 15.65 4.09 -9.81
N PHE A 51 14.60 4.72 -9.27
CA PHE A 51 14.01 5.93 -9.86
C PHE A 51 14.96 7.12 -9.72
N MET A 52 15.50 7.38 -8.53
CA MET A 52 16.41 8.50 -8.28
C MET A 52 17.74 8.37 -9.04
N ASP A 53 18.23 7.15 -9.24
CA ASP A 53 19.44 6.90 -10.05
C ASP A 53 19.22 7.32 -11.51
N LYS A 54 17.99 7.21 -12.04
CA LYS A 54 17.66 7.61 -13.41
C LYS A 54 17.25 9.08 -13.52
N TYR A 55 16.54 9.60 -12.54
CA TYR A 55 15.96 10.94 -12.52
C TYR A 55 16.53 11.80 -11.39
N SER A 56 17.82 12.08 -11.44
CA SER A 56 18.56 12.82 -10.39
C SER A 56 18.05 14.24 -10.17
N GLU A 57 17.42 14.85 -11.18
CA GLU A 57 16.89 16.22 -11.12
C GLU A 57 15.37 16.25 -10.74
N VAL A 58 14.79 15.10 -10.42
CA VAL A 58 13.42 15.01 -9.88
C VAL A 58 13.49 14.88 -8.36
N SER A 59 12.99 15.88 -7.64
CA SER A 59 12.89 15.80 -6.19
C SER A 59 11.68 14.92 -5.79
N LEU A 60 11.92 13.92 -4.94
CA LEU A 60 10.88 13.03 -4.44
C LEU A 60 10.53 13.40 -3.00
N HIS A 61 9.23 13.59 -2.75
CA HIS A 61 8.70 13.86 -1.41
C HIS A 61 7.70 12.76 -1.03
N MET A 62 7.85 12.22 0.17
CA MET A 62 6.99 11.16 0.68
C MET A 62 6.22 11.64 1.91
N HIS A 63 4.89 11.55 1.82
CA HIS A 63 3.97 11.79 2.93
C HIS A 63 3.47 10.45 3.47
N GLN A 64 3.63 10.23 4.77
CA GLN A 64 3.10 9.05 5.42
C GLN A 64 1.84 9.40 6.20
N GLY A 65 0.85 8.53 6.14
CA GLY A 65 -0.41 8.75 6.85
C GLY A 65 -1.31 7.52 6.86
N THR A 66 -2.52 7.72 7.37
CA THR A 66 -3.58 6.71 7.30
C THR A 66 -4.05 6.54 5.85
N PRO A 67 -4.63 5.38 5.47
CA PRO A 67 -5.18 5.20 4.14
C PRO A 67 -6.14 6.30 3.69
N SER A 68 -6.99 6.81 4.57
CA SER A 68 -7.88 7.94 4.26
C SER A 68 -7.13 9.25 4.06
N GLN A 69 -6.16 9.57 4.90
CA GLN A 69 -5.35 10.79 4.76
C GLN A 69 -4.57 10.82 3.45
N ILE A 70 -3.91 9.70 3.08
CA ILE A 70 -3.14 9.63 1.83
C ILE A 70 -4.04 9.69 0.60
N SER A 71 -5.24 9.09 0.66
CA SER A 71 -6.23 9.17 -0.42
C SER A 71 -6.75 10.61 -0.59
N ASP A 72 -6.98 11.31 0.52
CA ASP A 72 -7.42 12.70 0.53
C ASP A 72 -6.35 13.64 -0.08
N LEU A 73 -5.06 13.43 0.25
CA LEU A 73 -3.96 14.19 -0.36
C LEU A 73 -3.93 14.02 -1.89
N ALA A 74 -4.09 12.79 -2.40
CA ALA A 74 -4.14 12.55 -3.83
C ALA A 74 -5.39 13.13 -4.50
N ALA A 75 -6.57 12.99 -3.88
CA ALA A 75 -7.82 13.55 -4.39
C ALA A 75 -7.78 15.09 -4.47
N LYS A 76 -7.11 15.75 -3.52
CA LYS A 76 -6.87 17.21 -3.53
C LYS A 76 -5.78 17.64 -4.50
N GLY A 77 -4.97 16.72 -5.03
CA GLY A 77 -3.81 17.02 -5.87
C GLY A 77 -2.60 17.55 -5.09
N GLU A 78 -2.55 17.34 -3.79
CA GLU A 78 -1.41 17.65 -2.92
C GLU A 78 -0.34 16.55 -2.99
N ALA A 79 -0.75 15.33 -3.33
CA ALA A 79 0.13 14.24 -3.74
C ALA A 79 -0.19 13.80 -5.18
N ASP A 80 0.85 13.44 -5.93
CA ASP A 80 0.71 12.92 -7.29
C ASP A 80 0.17 11.48 -7.24
N PHE A 81 0.64 10.69 -6.27
CA PHE A 81 0.24 9.30 -6.04
C PHE A 81 -0.17 9.03 -4.61
N ALA A 82 -1.24 8.22 -4.45
CA ALA A 82 -1.58 7.55 -3.21
C ALA A 82 -1.30 6.04 -3.36
N ILE A 83 -0.49 5.46 -2.48
CA ILE A 83 -0.18 4.03 -2.49
C ILE A 83 -0.69 3.42 -1.19
N ALA A 84 -1.75 2.61 -1.29
CA ALA A 84 -2.39 1.98 -0.14
C ALA A 84 -3.13 0.69 -0.52
N THR A 85 -3.56 -0.04 0.49
CA THR A 85 -4.42 -1.21 0.34
C THR A 85 -5.89 -0.85 0.56
N GLU A 86 -6.17 -0.05 1.58
CA GLU A 86 -7.53 0.34 2.00
C GLU A 86 -7.86 1.77 1.57
N SER A 87 -9.14 2.12 1.67
CA SER A 87 -9.73 3.46 1.55
C SER A 87 -9.64 4.14 0.18
N LEU A 88 -8.80 3.69 -0.75
CA LEU A 88 -8.71 4.30 -2.09
C LEU A 88 -10.05 4.23 -2.84
N HIS A 89 -10.82 3.17 -2.64
CA HIS A 89 -12.14 2.98 -3.28
C HIS A 89 -13.20 3.99 -2.84
N LEU A 90 -12.96 4.71 -1.74
CA LEU A 90 -13.87 5.74 -1.24
C LEU A 90 -13.80 7.04 -2.05
N TYR A 91 -12.81 7.17 -2.93
CA TYR A 91 -12.55 8.39 -3.70
C TYR A 91 -12.81 8.18 -5.19
N ASN A 92 -13.96 8.62 -5.66
CA ASN A 92 -14.37 8.51 -7.07
C ASN A 92 -13.50 9.35 -8.02
N ASP A 93 -12.80 10.35 -7.48
CA ASP A 93 -11.92 11.24 -8.24
C ASP A 93 -10.54 10.65 -8.52
N LEU A 94 -10.26 9.44 -8.01
CA LEU A 94 -9.01 8.73 -8.24
C LEU A 94 -9.18 7.64 -9.31
N VAL A 95 -8.17 7.50 -10.18
CA VAL A 95 -7.93 6.27 -10.96
C VAL A 95 -7.11 5.35 -10.08
N MET A 96 -7.56 4.12 -9.88
CA MET A 96 -6.92 3.16 -8.97
C MET A 96 -6.43 1.93 -9.72
N LEU A 97 -5.13 1.73 -9.75
CA LEU A 97 -4.50 0.62 -10.47
C LEU A 97 -3.97 -0.41 -9.49
N PRO A 98 -4.31 -1.70 -9.65
CA PRO A 98 -3.81 -2.77 -8.80
C PRO A 98 -2.34 -3.05 -9.09
N CYS A 99 -1.51 -3.14 -8.04
CA CYS A 99 -0.07 -3.31 -8.17
C CYS A 99 0.38 -4.73 -7.84
N TYR A 100 -0.01 -5.24 -6.68
CA TYR A 100 0.36 -6.58 -6.22
C TYR A 100 -0.52 -7.06 -5.07
N HIS A 101 -0.58 -8.36 -4.90
CA HIS A 101 -1.15 -9.00 -3.73
C HIS A 101 -0.11 -9.19 -2.63
N TRP A 102 -0.55 -9.21 -1.41
CA TRP A 102 0.26 -9.59 -0.26
C TRP A 102 -0.60 -10.27 0.80
N ASN A 103 0.05 -10.98 1.71
CA ASN A 103 -0.63 -11.70 2.77
C ASN A 103 0.08 -11.48 4.12
N ARG A 104 -0.34 -12.20 5.15
CA ARG A 104 0.07 -12.04 6.53
C ARG A 104 0.92 -13.20 7.00
N SER A 105 1.80 -12.89 7.94
CA SER A 105 2.53 -13.87 8.74
C SER A 105 2.28 -13.63 10.21
N VAL A 106 2.35 -14.71 10.96
CA VAL A 106 2.44 -14.63 12.42
C VAL A 106 3.92 -14.52 12.80
N ILE A 107 4.25 -13.61 13.69
CA ILE A 107 5.59 -13.47 14.24
C ILE A 107 5.57 -13.76 15.74
N VAL A 108 6.56 -14.50 16.18
CA VAL A 108 6.72 -14.92 17.57
C VAL A 108 8.19 -14.88 17.99
N LYS A 109 8.47 -14.91 19.27
CA LYS A 109 9.82 -15.17 19.79
C LYS A 109 10.26 -16.59 19.48
N LYS A 110 11.58 -16.83 19.40
CA LYS A 110 12.14 -18.16 19.09
C LYS A 110 11.73 -19.27 20.07
N ASP A 111 11.53 -18.93 21.30
CA ASP A 111 11.13 -19.85 22.39
C ASP A 111 9.61 -20.04 22.50
N HIS A 112 8.84 -19.40 21.64
CA HIS A 112 7.37 -19.48 21.68
C HIS A 112 6.86 -20.83 21.13
N PRO A 113 5.82 -21.45 21.76
CA PRO A 113 5.31 -22.76 21.34
C PRO A 113 4.89 -22.81 19.85
N LEU A 114 4.32 -21.72 19.31
CA LEU A 114 3.93 -21.65 17.90
C LEU A 114 5.11 -21.75 16.94
N ALA A 115 6.34 -21.46 17.38
CA ALA A 115 7.51 -21.55 16.52
C ALA A 115 7.80 -22.98 16.03
N GLN A 116 7.23 -23.99 16.68
CA GLN A 116 7.38 -25.42 16.34
C GLN A 116 6.22 -25.95 15.47
N ILE A 117 5.21 -25.13 15.21
CA ILE A 117 4.05 -25.57 14.41
C ILE A 117 4.31 -25.30 12.93
N SER A 118 4.22 -26.33 12.13
CA SER A 118 4.45 -26.23 10.67
C SER A 118 3.31 -25.57 9.92
N THR A 119 2.07 -25.74 10.37
CA THR A 119 0.88 -25.15 9.75
C THR A 119 -0.05 -24.65 10.88
N LEU A 120 -0.20 -23.33 10.95
CA LEU A 120 -1.06 -22.72 11.96
C LEU A 120 -2.54 -22.86 11.59
N SER A 121 -3.39 -22.96 12.61
CA SER A 121 -4.82 -22.74 12.50
C SER A 121 -5.23 -21.42 13.16
N ILE A 122 -6.43 -20.93 12.89
CA ILE A 122 -6.99 -19.75 13.58
C ILE A 122 -7.14 -20.04 15.06
N GLU A 123 -7.50 -21.25 15.44
CA GLU A 123 -7.62 -21.73 16.82
C GLU A 123 -6.28 -21.69 17.56
N ASP A 124 -5.17 -21.98 16.88
CA ASP A 124 -3.84 -21.88 17.47
C ASP A 124 -3.48 -20.43 17.77
N ILE A 125 -3.77 -19.53 16.86
CA ILE A 125 -3.55 -18.10 17.02
C ILE A 125 -4.44 -17.54 18.15
N ALA A 126 -5.71 -17.98 18.23
CA ALA A 126 -6.69 -17.50 19.20
C ALA A 126 -6.31 -17.80 20.67
N LYS A 127 -5.43 -18.77 20.90
CA LYS A 127 -4.95 -19.13 22.26
C LYS A 127 -4.07 -18.05 22.91
N TYR A 128 -3.53 -17.13 22.10
CA TYR A 128 -2.54 -16.17 22.54
C TYR A 128 -3.03 -14.71 22.40
N PRO A 129 -2.52 -13.81 23.25
CA PRO A 129 -2.76 -12.38 23.05
C PRO A 129 -2.11 -11.90 21.76
N LEU A 130 -2.83 -11.05 21.01
CA LEU A 130 -2.40 -10.53 19.70
C LEU A 130 -1.91 -9.10 19.78
N VAL A 131 -0.82 -8.85 19.09
CA VAL A 131 -0.30 -7.53 18.75
C VAL A 131 -0.44 -7.36 17.24
N THR A 132 -1.19 -6.36 16.76
CA THR A 132 -1.47 -6.21 15.33
C THR A 132 -1.74 -4.76 14.94
N TYR A 133 -2.13 -4.53 13.68
CA TYR A 133 -2.46 -3.19 13.21
C TYR A 133 -3.75 -2.63 13.82
N VAL A 134 -3.84 -1.31 13.93
CA VAL A 134 -5.09 -0.62 14.28
C VAL A 134 -6.15 -0.87 13.18
N PHE A 135 -7.42 -0.74 13.55
CA PHE A 135 -8.52 -0.89 12.60
C PHE A 135 -8.40 0.12 11.44
N GLY A 136 -8.70 -0.32 10.21
CA GLY A 136 -8.57 0.49 9.00
C GLY A 136 -7.15 0.59 8.42
N PHE A 137 -6.18 -0.17 8.99
CA PHE A 137 -4.80 -0.21 8.48
C PHE A 137 -4.40 -1.62 8.06
N THR A 138 -3.62 -1.67 6.98
CA THR A 138 -2.81 -2.83 6.56
C THR A 138 -3.56 -4.16 6.69
N GLY A 139 -4.79 -4.18 6.14
CA GLY A 139 -5.61 -5.39 6.09
C GLY A 139 -6.09 -5.92 7.45
N ARG A 140 -6.25 -5.08 8.45
CA ARG A 140 -6.80 -5.48 9.75
C ARG A 140 -8.19 -6.09 9.62
N SER A 141 -9.01 -5.64 8.67
CA SER A 141 -10.32 -6.19 8.35
C SER A 141 -10.29 -7.69 8.01
N GLU A 142 -9.26 -8.13 7.26
CA GLU A 142 -9.11 -9.53 6.87
C GLU A 142 -8.82 -10.44 8.08
N LEU A 143 -8.07 -9.93 9.07
CA LEU A 143 -7.86 -10.64 10.33
C LEU A 143 -9.18 -10.80 11.07
N ASP A 144 -9.94 -9.74 11.23
CA ASP A 144 -11.23 -9.79 11.95
C ASP A 144 -12.23 -10.69 11.23
N GLN A 145 -12.24 -10.70 9.90
CA GLN A 145 -13.08 -11.60 9.09
C GLN A 145 -12.68 -13.07 9.26
N ALA A 146 -11.38 -13.39 9.24
CA ALA A 146 -10.90 -14.76 9.39
C ALA A 146 -11.31 -15.34 10.75
N PHE A 147 -11.15 -14.56 11.82
CA PHE A 147 -11.62 -14.96 13.15
C PHE A 147 -13.15 -15.11 13.19
N GLY A 148 -13.89 -14.18 12.59
CA GLY A 148 -15.35 -14.24 12.51
C GLY A 148 -15.85 -15.48 11.76
N LYS A 149 -15.23 -15.85 10.62
CA LYS A 149 -15.55 -17.08 9.86
C LYS A 149 -15.35 -18.34 10.70
N ALA A 150 -14.37 -18.34 11.61
CA ALA A 150 -14.12 -19.45 12.54
C ALA A 150 -14.99 -19.41 13.80
N GLY A 151 -15.87 -18.42 13.97
CA GLY A 151 -16.69 -18.24 15.17
C GLY A 151 -15.86 -17.84 16.40
N LEU A 152 -14.67 -17.27 16.19
CA LEU A 152 -13.74 -16.88 17.25
C LEU A 152 -13.60 -15.35 17.32
N SER A 153 -13.08 -14.87 18.44
CA SER A 153 -12.72 -13.47 18.61
C SER A 153 -11.25 -13.35 19.00
N PRO A 154 -10.45 -12.53 18.30
CA PRO A 154 -9.04 -12.37 18.63
C PRO A 154 -8.89 -11.61 19.95
N LYS A 155 -8.01 -12.09 20.84
CA LYS A 155 -7.64 -11.38 22.07
C LYS A 155 -6.58 -10.32 21.75
N ILE A 156 -6.99 -9.18 21.18
CA ILE A 156 -6.08 -8.10 20.83
C ILE A 156 -5.74 -7.31 22.10
N VAL A 157 -4.46 -7.26 22.44
CA VAL A 157 -3.94 -6.58 23.63
C VAL A 157 -3.17 -5.31 23.28
N PHE A 158 -2.69 -5.19 22.05
CA PHE A 158 -1.97 -4.01 21.60
C PHE A 158 -2.17 -3.80 20.09
N THR A 159 -2.31 -2.55 19.69
CA THR A 159 -2.40 -2.19 18.26
C THR A 159 -1.44 -1.05 17.92
N ALA A 160 -0.86 -1.09 16.72
CA ALA A 160 0.01 -0.05 16.18
C ALA A 160 -0.28 0.22 14.71
N THR A 161 0.20 1.34 14.20
CA THR A 161 0.05 1.74 12.79
C THR A 161 1.10 1.09 11.88
N ASP A 162 2.19 0.59 12.43
CA ASP A 162 3.31 0.03 11.69
C ASP A 162 3.85 -1.28 12.29
N ALA A 163 4.51 -2.07 11.43
CA ALA A 163 5.03 -3.38 11.79
C ALA A 163 6.24 -3.30 12.73
N ASP A 164 7.06 -2.25 12.68
CA ASP A 164 8.28 -2.15 13.51
C ASP A 164 7.91 -1.99 14.98
N VAL A 165 6.85 -1.22 15.26
CA VAL A 165 6.29 -1.13 16.62
C VAL A 165 5.69 -2.47 17.04
N ILE A 166 4.92 -3.15 16.17
CA ILE A 166 4.38 -4.48 16.48
C ILE A 166 5.50 -5.46 16.82
N LYS A 167 6.54 -5.55 16.00
CA LYS A 167 7.72 -6.39 16.24
C LYS A 167 8.38 -6.10 17.59
N THR A 168 8.50 -4.82 17.94
CA THR A 168 9.05 -4.41 19.24
C THR A 168 8.26 -5.00 20.41
N TYR A 169 6.93 -4.92 20.38
CA TYR A 169 6.10 -5.45 21.46
C TYR A 169 6.02 -6.98 21.47
N VAL A 170 6.20 -7.65 20.33
CA VAL A 170 6.39 -9.11 20.29
C VAL A 170 7.70 -9.51 20.95
N ARG A 171 8.81 -8.78 20.70
CA ARG A 171 10.10 -8.98 21.38
C ARG A 171 9.99 -8.85 22.89
N LEU A 172 9.19 -7.90 23.36
CA LEU A 172 8.91 -7.69 24.79
C LEU A 172 7.99 -8.76 25.39
N GLY A 173 7.45 -9.69 24.57
CA GLY A 173 6.58 -10.77 25.06
C GLY A 173 5.15 -10.35 25.40
N VAL A 174 4.68 -9.22 24.88
CA VAL A 174 3.29 -8.72 25.09
C VAL A 174 2.27 -9.65 24.45
N GLY A 175 2.63 -10.26 23.32
CA GLY A 175 1.80 -11.20 22.59
C GLY A 175 2.49 -11.67 21.30
N ILE A 176 1.76 -12.45 20.49
CA ILE A 176 2.19 -12.81 19.14
C ILE A 176 1.79 -11.73 18.15
N GLY A 177 2.59 -11.51 17.11
CA GLY A 177 2.31 -10.50 16.10
C GLY A 177 1.61 -11.08 14.87
N VAL A 178 0.62 -10.38 14.33
CA VAL A 178 0.08 -10.64 12.99
C VAL A 178 0.36 -9.43 12.13
N ILE A 179 1.25 -9.57 11.15
CA ILE A 179 1.75 -8.47 10.31
C ILE A 179 1.79 -8.86 8.83
N ALA A 180 1.95 -7.87 7.95
CA ALA A 180 2.21 -8.10 6.54
C ALA A 180 3.49 -8.94 6.35
N SER A 181 3.44 -9.99 5.54
CA SER A 181 4.56 -10.92 5.34
C SER A 181 5.83 -10.24 4.85
N MET A 182 5.67 -9.19 4.02
CA MET A 182 6.78 -8.37 3.51
C MET A 182 7.47 -7.54 4.60
N ALA A 183 6.85 -7.34 5.76
CA ALA A 183 7.39 -6.53 6.84
C ALA A 183 8.37 -7.29 7.75
N VAL A 184 8.67 -8.56 7.45
CA VAL A 184 9.69 -9.34 8.16
C VAL A 184 10.97 -9.35 7.34
N ASP A 185 12.01 -8.77 7.90
CA ASP A 185 13.37 -8.79 7.36
C ASP A 185 14.15 -9.94 8.00
N HIS A 186 14.70 -10.85 7.18
CA HIS A 186 15.40 -12.04 7.67
C HIS A 186 16.67 -11.73 8.47
N GLU A 187 17.33 -10.61 8.17
CA GLU A 187 18.57 -10.21 8.88
C GLU A 187 18.23 -9.40 10.13
N LEU A 188 17.41 -8.36 9.99
CA LEU A 188 17.08 -7.44 11.10
C LEU A 188 16.14 -8.08 12.14
N ASP A 189 15.30 -9.01 11.72
CA ASP A 189 14.32 -9.71 12.59
C ASP A 189 14.76 -11.15 12.91
N SER A 190 16.07 -11.44 12.82
CA SER A 190 16.63 -12.79 13.06
C SER A 190 16.37 -13.34 14.47
N ASP A 191 15.95 -12.52 15.39
CA ASP A 191 15.53 -12.88 16.76
C ASP A 191 14.06 -13.33 16.87
N LEU A 192 13.27 -13.10 15.82
CA LEU A 192 11.88 -13.53 15.69
C LEU A 192 11.74 -14.73 14.75
N VAL A 193 10.68 -15.50 14.91
CA VAL A 193 10.26 -16.55 13.98
C VAL A 193 9.06 -16.04 13.19
N LYS A 194 9.21 -16.00 11.86
CA LYS A 194 8.12 -15.76 10.92
C LYS A 194 7.46 -17.09 10.60
N ILE A 195 6.16 -17.18 10.81
CA ILE A 195 5.36 -18.35 10.47
C ILE A 195 4.37 -17.95 9.38
N ASP A 196 4.37 -18.66 8.26
CA ASP A 196 3.41 -18.39 7.19
C ASP A 196 1.98 -18.63 7.67
N ALA A 197 1.13 -17.65 7.42
CA ALA A 197 -0.28 -17.68 7.73
C ALA A 197 -1.15 -17.31 6.51
N SER A 198 -0.57 -17.37 5.32
CA SER A 198 -1.23 -16.96 4.06
C SER A 198 -2.49 -17.76 3.76
N HIS A 199 -2.54 -19.02 4.18
CA HIS A 199 -3.69 -19.91 4.02
C HIS A 199 -4.88 -19.57 4.95
N LEU A 200 -4.67 -18.72 5.95
CA LEU A 200 -5.69 -18.32 6.93
C LEU A 200 -6.42 -17.02 6.56
N PHE A 201 -5.81 -16.22 5.69
CA PHE A 201 -6.31 -14.88 5.37
C PHE A 201 -6.45 -14.67 3.87
N ASP A 202 -7.49 -13.98 3.47
CA ASP A 202 -7.63 -13.55 2.08
C ASP A 202 -6.51 -12.54 1.72
N TYR A 203 -6.07 -12.54 0.45
CA TYR A 203 -5.06 -11.61 -0.04
C TYR A 203 -5.55 -10.17 0.06
N SER A 204 -4.66 -9.30 0.44
CA SER A 204 -4.84 -7.86 0.32
C SER A 204 -4.16 -7.36 -0.95
N THR A 205 -4.76 -6.37 -1.62
CA THR A 205 -4.22 -5.80 -2.87
C THR A 205 -3.75 -4.38 -2.64
N THR A 206 -2.46 -4.12 -2.85
CA THR A 206 -1.95 -2.76 -2.89
C THR A 206 -2.28 -2.15 -4.24
N LYS A 207 -2.84 -0.94 -4.21
CA LYS A 207 -3.18 -0.14 -5.38
C LYS A 207 -2.37 1.17 -5.37
N ILE A 208 -2.08 1.70 -6.57
CA ILE A 208 -1.62 3.07 -6.76
C ILE A 208 -2.77 3.90 -7.30
N GLY A 209 -3.08 5.01 -6.63
CA GLY A 209 -4.14 5.94 -7.00
C GLY A 209 -3.59 7.29 -7.39
N PHE A 210 -4.17 7.92 -8.40
CA PHE A 210 -3.89 9.29 -8.79
C PHE A 210 -5.15 9.97 -9.31
N ARG A 211 -5.17 11.30 -9.25
CA ARG A 211 -6.37 12.09 -9.58
C ARG A 211 -6.75 11.97 -11.05
N LYS A 212 -8.05 11.74 -11.33
CA LYS A 212 -8.61 11.75 -12.68
C LYS A 212 -8.37 13.09 -13.35
N GLY A 213 -8.01 13.03 -14.65
CA GLY A 213 -7.79 14.22 -15.45
C GLY A 213 -6.48 14.97 -15.20
N ASN A 214 -5.62 14.50 -14.31
CA ASN A 214 -4.26 15.02 -14.17
C ASN A 214 -3.40 14.56 -15.35
N PHE A 215 -2.50 15.44 -15.79
CA PHE A 215 -1.45 15.10 -16.74
C PHE A 215 -0.31 14.40 -15.98
N LEU A 216 0.00 13.17 -16.37
CA LEU A 216 1.16 12.44 -15.86
C LEU A 216 2.38 12.73 -16.74
N ARG A 217 3.49 13.11 -16.12
CA ARG A 217 4.77 13.32 -16.81
C ARG A 217 5.49 12.00 -17.06
N SER A 218 6.44 11.97 -17.99
CA SER A 218 7.15 10.75 -18.38
C SER A 218 7.78 10.01 -17.20
N TYR A 219 8.42 10.73 -16.27
CA TYR A 219 9.00 10.12 -15.08
C TYR A 219 7.94 9.52 -14.12
N MET A 220 6.69 10.02 -14.13
CA MET A 220 5.59 9.46 -13.33
C MET A 220 5.15 8.10 -13.86
N TYR A 221 5.07 7.93 -15.19
CA TYR A 221 4.82 6.62 -15.79
C TYR A 221 5.94 5.64 -15.48
N GLU A 222 7.19 6.07 -15.56
CA GLU A 222 8.34 5.24 -15.21
C GLU A 222 8.29 4.79 -13.74
N PHE A 223 7.91 5.70 -12.82
CA PHE A 223 7.73 5.33 -11.42
C PHE A 223 6.65 4.27 -11.23
N ILE A 224 5.48 4.43 -11.89
CA ILE A 224 4.39 3.45 -11.85
C ILE A 224 4.87 2.09 -12.36
N GLU A 225 5.53 2.06 -13.51
CA GLU A 225 6.00 0.83 -14.14
C GLU A 225 7.09 0.12 -13.31
N ARG A 226 7.99 0.88 -12.66
CA ARG A 226 8.97 0.32 -11.71
C ARG A 226 8.31 -0.28 -10.47
N PHE A 227 7.26 0.37 -9.97
CA PHE A 227 6.53 -0.13 -8.80
C PHE A 227 5.68 -1.36 -9.13
N ALA A 228 5.06 -1.39 -10.31
CA ALA A 228 4.21 -2.46 -10.81
C ALA A 228 4.45 -2.66 -12.32
N PRO A 229 5.34 -3.58 -12.74
CA PRO A 229 5.80 -3.70 -14.13
C PRO A 229 4.72 -3.98 -15.17
N HIS A 230 3.58 -4.51 -14.79
CA HIS A 230 2.43 -4.70 -15.68
C HIS A 230 1.67 -3.40 -15.99
N LEU A 231 1.91 -2.33 -15.21
CA LEU A 231 1.30 -1.01 -15.40
C LEU A 231 2.17 -0.16 -16.35
N THR A 232 2.35 -0.63 -17.56
CA THR A 232 3.04 0.13 -18.61
C THR A 232 2.32 1.44 -18.91
N LYS A 233 3.02 2.41 -19.52
CA LYS A 233 2.41 3.69 -19.91
C LYS A 233 1.09 3.49 -20.67
N GLN A 234 1.06 2.54 -21.64
CA GLN A 234 -0.15 2.26 -22.44
C GLN A 234 -1.32 1.76 -21.59
N VAL A 235 -1.04 0.89 -20.62
CA VAL A 235 -2.04 0.37 -19.67
C VAL A 235 -2.59 1.49 -18.78
N VAL A 236 -1.72 2.34 -18.26
CA VAL A 236 -2.12 3.50 -17.46
C VAL A 236 -2.97 4.47 -18.25
N GLU A 237 -2.54 4.85 -19.47
CA GLU A 237 -3.30 5.74 -20.34
C GLU A 237 -4.69 5.18 -20.69
N LYS A 238 -4.78 3.87 -20.98
CA LYS A 238 -6.06 3.19 -21.20
C LYS A 238 -6.97 3.27 -19.97
N ALA A 239 -6.44 3.02 -18.78
CA ALA A 239 -7.20 3.10 -17.54
C ALA A 239 -7.69 4.54 -17.25
N MET A 240 -6.89 5.56 -17.58
CA MET A 240 -7.26 6.97 -17.44
C MET A 240 -8.45 7.39 -18.33
N MET A 241 -8.68 6.69 -19.42
CA MET A 241 -9.82 6.96 -20.33
C MET A 241 -11.13 6.36 -19.82
N LEU A 242 -11.08 5.45 -18.84
CA LEU A 242 -12.26 4.81 -18.28
C LEU A 242 -13.02 5.77 -17.35
N LYS A 243 -14.35 5.69 -17.39
CA LYS A 243 -15.20 6.64 -16.66
C LYS A 243 -15.34 6.29 -15.19
N THR A 244 -15.39 5.01 -14.86
CA THR A 244 -15.65 4.53 -13.50
C THR A 244 -14.51 3.65 -12.99
N ASN A 245 -14.36 3.58 -11.67
CA ASN A 245 -13.42 2.65 -11.05
C ASN A 245 -13.83 1.19 -11.27
N GLU A 246 -15.12 0.93 -11.44
CA GLU A 246 -15.64 -0.39 -11.78
C GLU A 246 -15.15 -0.87 -13.16
N ASP A 247 -15.09 0.03 -14.15
CA ASP A 247 -14.52 -0.28 -15.47
C ASP A 247 -13.01 -0.53 -15.38
N VAL A 248 -12.31 0.22 -14.53
CA VAL A 248 -10.88 -0.02 -14.25
C VAL A 248 -10.70 -1.40 -13.60
N GLU A 249 -11.50 -1.76 -12.60
CA GLU A 249 -11.43 -3.09 -11.97
C GLU A 249 -11.70 -4.22 -12.97
N LYS A 250 -12.68 -4.06 -13.86
CA LYS A 250 -12.98 -5.02 -14.94
C LYS A 250 -11.78 -5.19 -15.89
N MET A 251 -11.05 -4.10 -16.19
CA MET A 251 -9.86 -4.15 -17.05
C MET A 251 -8.77 -5.07 -16.50
N PHE A 252 -8.68 -5.20 -15.17
CA PHE A 252 -7.65 -5.99 -14.49
C PHE A 252 -8.17 -7.32 -13.92
N LYS A 253 -9.45 -7.68 -14.15
CA LYS A 253 -10.09 -8.84 -13.53
C LYS A 253 -9.37 -10.16 -13.80
N ASP A 254 -8.86 -10.33 -15.01
CA ASP A 254 -8.20 -11.57 -15.46
C ASP A 254 -6.66 -11.51 -15.32
N LEU A 255 -6.14 -10.44 -14.73
CA LEU A 255 -4.70 -10.29 -14.52
C LEU A 255 -4.27 -10.99 -13.25
N THR A 256 -3.33 -11.91 -13.37
CA THR A 256 -2.63 -12.48 -12.21
C THR A 256 -1.61 -11.49 -11.69
N LEU A 257 -1.89 -10.89 -10.53
CA LEU A 257 -0.98 -9.97 -9.87
C LEU A 257 0.17 -10.73 -9.18
N PRO A 258 1.38 -10.15 -9.13
CA PRO A 258 2.47 -10.71 -8.33
C PRO A 258 2.09 -10.71 -6.85
N VAL A 259 2.67 -11.65 -6.08
CA VAL A 259 2.53 -11.73 -4.62
C VAL A 259 3.85 -11.30 -3.99
N LYS A 260 3.78 -10.41 -2.98
CA LYS A 260 4.94 -9.93 -2.20
C LYS A 260 4.90 -10.41 -0.76
#